data_179d802c85970399693c5eb5117cc957
#
_entry.id   179d802c85970399693c5eb5117cc957
#
_cell.length_a   1.000
_cell.length_b   1.000
_cell.length_c   1.000
_cell.angle_alpha   90.00
_cell.angle_beta   90.00
_cell.angle_gamma   90.00
#
_symmetry.space_group_name_H-M   'P 1'
#
loop_
_entity.id
_entity.type
_entity.pdbx_description
1 polymer ?
#
loop_
_entity_poly.entity_id
_entity_poly.type
_entity_poly.pdbx_seq_one_letter_code
_entity_poly.pdbx_strand_id
1 'polypeptide(L)'
;MHIKTESIRVIAALLAVIMAISMFGACKLTEDEPDPAEETSAPNDPPISMVTETPEPTDVPVGTPWPENLEYDGTSVVMRCGDTEITMYDYGQAFYSSQYLQYYMYGMMSTEQYYNMVLDELSTLVYLVNEAKANGVELTEDEIVEVDTVIDQHLEQVLKSYAESIEEEGVDKDAEGRKQFEADLAEDGLTYDSFIRLAKNNLRLHKQAEKYYNTLIEQVKVSDDEVRKYVDDNSAAAAEYTVPDFVDAMNAYFEGNGAYPVYIVDDCFSVNHIYLAFETKVTSDNDIEYLTDSRKDDEAAVEAKLPELADFDAFMEYEKEIGEDPGMDEGSPYRENGYIIHPDMLDSYFEGFVYAAMNLHEGIWSPPPKEGEGSVTMPNLSYFELKDGEKVVKVCTESGVHYIIVNKEYKKGPVEYEIGDEIWESWRTAASESNAEELYERLIEEWNDKYVIDIDRATIKAKYAPEETDAPSGDDADNG
;
A
#
# COMPACT_ATOMS: atom_id res chain seq x y z
N MET A 1 15.72 10.05 24.60
CA MET A 1 15.20 11.27 23.94
C MET A 1 13.68 11.27 24.09
N HIS A 2 13.10 12.14 24.93
CA HIS A 2 11.66 12.28 25.06
C HIS A 2 11.19 13.26 23.98
N ILE A 3 10.89 12.75 22.80
CA ILE A 3 10.12 13.52 21.83
C ILE A 3 8.74 13.67 22.48
N LYS A 4 8.31 14.90 22.71
CA LYS A 4 7.00 15.15 23.29
C LYS A 4 5.95 14.54 22.35
N THR A 5 5.15 13.65 22.89
CA THR A 5 4.15 12.82 22.19
C THR A 5 3.12 13.68 21.44
N GLU A 6 3.05 14.97 21.69
CA GLU A 6 2.05 15.90 21.14
C GLU A 6 2.47 16.46 19.78
N SER A 7 3.74 16.84 19.58
CA SER A 7 4.26 17.25 18.26
C SER A 7 4.17 16.11 17.21
N ILE A 8 4.31 14.86 17.65
CA ILE A 8 4.13 13.68 16.81
C ILE A 8 2.69 13.54 16.31
N ARG A 9 1.70 13.98 17.08
CA ARG A 9 0.27 13.86 16.69
C ARG A 9 -0.12 14.81 15.57
N VAL A 10 0.40 16.03 15.56
CA VAL A 10 0.13 17.01 14.48
C VAL A 10 0.78 16.54 13.18
N ILE A 11 2.03 16.08 13.26
CA ILE A 11 2.77 15.56 12.12
C ILE A 11 2.15 14.25 11.64
N ALA A 12 1.75 13.32 12.52
CA ALA A 12 1.10 12.07 12.16
C ALA A 12 -0.28 12.26 11.53
N ALA A 13 -1.04 13.28 11.94
CA ALA A 13 -2.32 13.61 11.33
C ALA A 13 -2.15 14.13 9.88
N LEU A 14 -1.11 14.92 9.63
CA LEU A 14 -0.73 15.38 8.29
C LEU A 14 -0.21 14.23 7.39
N LEU A 15 0.56 13.30 7.98
CA LEU A 15 1.09 12.13 7.28
C LEU A 15 0.01 11.16 6.81
N ALA A 16 -1.04 10.97 7.61
CA ALA A 16 -2.18 10.10 7.24
C ALA A 16 -2.87 10.58 5.95
N VAL A 17 -2.80 11.87 5.63
CA VAL A 17 -3.41 12.44 4.41
C VAL A 17 -2.51 12.31 3.21
N ILE A 18 -1.20 12.47 3.34
CA ILE A 18 -0.27 12.27 2.22
C ILE A 18 -0.28 10.79 1.80
N MET A 19 -0.32 9.86 2.77
CA MET A 19 -0.48 8.42 2.47
C MET A 19 -1.87 8.08 1.89
N ALA A 20 -2.95 8.72 2.35
CA ALA A 20 -4.28 8.51 1.79
C ALA A 20 -4.38 9.03 0.34
N ILE A 21 -3.72 10.13 0.00
CA ILE A 21 -3.71 10.69 -1.36
C ILE A 21 -2.93 9.78 -2.32
N SER A 22 -1.82 9.18 -1.88
CA SER A 22 -1.06 8.21 -2.69
C SER A 22 -1.81 6.89 -2.91
N MET A 23 -2.67 6.46 -1.97
CA MET A 23 -3.53 5.28 -2.13
C MET A 23 -4.78 5.56 -2.98
N PHE A 24 -5.30 6.79 -3.02
CA PHE A 24 -6.47 7.14 -3.83
C PHE A 24 -6.12 7.49 -5.29
N GLY A 25 -4.86 7.77 -5.60
CA GLY A 25 -4.39 8.00 -6.99
C GLY A 25 -4.39 6.74 -7.85
N ALA A 26 -4.33 5.56 -7.24
CA ALA A 26 -4.32 4.27 -7.94
C ALA A 26 -5.72 3.72 -8.30
N CYS A 27 -6.81 4.31 -7.77
CA CYS A 27 -8.17 3.77 -7.93
C CYS A 27 -9.11 4.59 -8.83
N LYS A 28 -8.62 5.42 -9.75
CA LYS A 28 -9.49 6.14 -10.70
C LYS A 28 -8.98 6.07 -12.13
N LEU A 29 -8.95 4.86 -12.68
CA LEU A 29 -8.86 4.63 -14.12
C LEU A 29 -9.91 3.58 -14.57
N THR A 30 -11.18 3.79 -14.24
CA THR A 30 -12.29 3.15 -14.95
C THR A 30 -13.51 4.03 -14.80
N GLU A 31 -13.75 4.85 -15.78
CA GLU A 31 -15.07 5.26 -16.30
C GLU A 31 -14.86 6.39 -17.30
N ASP A 32 -14.76 5.98 -18.56
CA ASP A 32 -15.43 6.62 -19.69
C ASP A 32 -15.17 5.77 -20.94
N GLU A 33 -16.19 5.00 -21.34
CA GLU A 33 -16.22 4.38 -22.67
C GLU A 33 -16.34 5.49 -23.72
N PRO A 34 -15.47 5.58 -24.72
CA PRO A 34 -15.75 6.36 -25.92
C PRO A 34 -16.46 5.47 -26.95
N ASP A 35 -17.62 5.98 -27.40
CA ASP A 35 -18.42 5.57 -28.52
C ASP A 35 -17.58 5.26 -29.79
N PRO A 36 -17.87 4.16 -30.52
CA PRO A 36 -17.09 3.78 -31.70
C PRO A 36 -17.50 4.58 -32.93
N ALA A 37 -16.68 5.55 -33.33
CA ALA A 37 -16.80 6.12 -34.68
C ALA A 37 -15.47 6.65 -35.20
N GLU A 38 -15.18 6.17 -36.42
CA GLU A 38 -14.30 6.71 -37.46
C GLU A 38 -12.81 6.39 -37.43
N GLU A 39 -12.46 5.35 -38.21
CA GLU A 39 -11.15 5.20 -38.84
C GLU A 39 -10.70 6.47 -39.55
N THR A 40 -9.63 7.10 -39.05
CA THR A 40 -8.81 7.96 -39.88
C THR A 40 -7.34 7.53 -39.76
N SER A 41 -6.81 7.17 -40.92
CA SER A 41 -5.43 6.77 -41.15
C SER A 41 -4.43 7.72 -40.52
N ALA A 42 -3.55 7.14 -39.68
CA ALA A 42 -2.43 7.82 -39.07
C ALA A 42 -1.39 8.24 -40.14
N PRO A 43 -0.80 9.43 -40.05
CA PRO A 43 0.43 9.75 -40.75
C PRO A 43 1.62 9.06 -40.06
N ASN A 44 2.49 8.47 -40.87
CA ASN A 44 3.80 7.98 -40.45
C ASN A 44 4.65 9.16 -39.96
N ASP A 45 4.75 9.36 -38.67
CA ASP A 45 5.78 10.19 -38.08
C ASP A 45 7.05 9.35 -37.86
N PRO A 46 8.21 9.88 -38.25
CA PRO A 46 9.49 9.19 -38.04
C PRO A 46 9.83 9.15 -36.55
N PRO A 47 10.59 8.14 -36.09
CA PRO A 47 10.99 8.04 -34.70
C PRO A 47 11.70 9.32 -34.27
N ILE A 48 11.22 9.92 -33.19
CA ILE A 48 11.87 11.07 -32.57
C ILE A 48 13.24 10.59 -32.07
N SER A 49 14.26 10.94 -32.83
CA SER A 49 15.65 10.80 -32.39
C SER A 49 15.85 11.80 -31.27
N MET A 50 15.97 11.32 -30.04
CA MET A 50 16.47 12.13 -28.94
C MET A 50 17.93 12.51 -29.26
N VAL A 51 18.11 13.64 -29.90
CA VAL A 51 19.40 14.30 -29.93
C VAL A 51 19.54 15.00 -28.61
N THR A 52 20.09 14.33 -27.64
CA THR A 52 20.64 14.96 -26.44
C THR A 52 21.86 15.77 -26.88
N GLU A 53 21.66 17.03 -27.24
CA GLU A 53 22.74 18.00 -27.06
C GLU A 53 22.92 18.11 -25.54
N THR A 54 23.98 17.49 -25.00
CA THR A 54 24.42 17.73 -23.64
C THR A 54 24.63 19.23 -23.50
N PRO A 55 23.83 19.97 -22.71
CA PRO A 55 24.12 21.37 -22.46
C PRO A 55 25.49 21.44 -21.77
N GLU A 56 26.37 22.32 -22.26
CA GLU A 56 27.59 22.63 -21.53
C GLU A 56 27.21 22.97 -20.09
N PRO A 57 27.99 22.47 -19.07
CA PRO A 57 27.71 22.77 -17.69
C PRO A 57 27.69 24.28 -17.52
N THR A 58 26.50 24.82 -17.33
CA THR A 58 26.34 26.21 -16.93
C THR A 58 27.07 26.37 -15.62
N ASP A 59 27.99 27.38 -15.56
CA ASP A 59 28.61 27.80 -14.30
C ASP A 59 27.49 28.02 -13.27
N VAL A 60 27.29 27.03 -12.41
CA VAL A 60 26.32 27.11 -11.31
C VAL A 60 26.81 28.26 -10.43
N PRO A 61 26.02 29.31 -10.20
CA PRO A 61 26.40 30.35 -9.25
C PRO A 61 26.77 29.65 -7.95
N VAL A 62 27.97 29.89 -7.44
CA VAL A 62 28.36 29.42 -6.10
C VAL A 62 27.28 29.94 -5.15
N GLY A 63 26.46 29.02 -4.63
CA GLY A 63 25.28 29.36 -3.84
C GLY A 63 25.65 30.32 -2.70
N THR A 64 24.72 31.14 -2.32
CA THR A 64 24.89 31.99 -1.12
C THR A 64 25.27 31.06 0.02
N PRO A 65 26.41 31.31 0.73
CA PRO A 65 26.82 30.46 1.83
C PRO A 65 25.68 30.29 2.85
N TRP A 66 25.54 29.10 3.37
CA TRP A 66 24.54 28.80 4.39
C TRP A 66 24.86 29.64 5.63
N PRO A 67 23.87 30.28 6.30
CA PRO A 67 24.10 31.07 7.51
C PRO A 67 24.66 30.18 8.63
N GLU A 68 25.72 30.69 9.31
CA GLU A 68 26.39 29.91 10.37
C GLU A 68 25.61 29.80 11.69
N ASN A 69 24.53 30.56 11.88
CA ASN A 69 23.72 30.58 13.11
C ASN A 69 22.24 30.74 12.74
N LEU A 70 21.60 29.65 12.38
CA LEU A 70 20.14 29.63 12.23
C LEU A 70 19.48 29.20 13.54
N GLU A 71 18.64 30.09 14.09
CA GLU A 71 17.51 29.61 14.86
C GLU A 71 16.61 28.82 13.90
N TYR A 72 16.34 27.59 14.25
CA TYR A 72 15.55 26.65 13.49
C TYR A 72 14.15 27.16 13.27
N ASP A 73 13.77 27.38 12.02
CA ASP A 73 12.39 27.62 11.68
C ASP A 73 12.02 26.75 10.47
N GLY A 74 10.78 26.24 10.44
CA GLY A 74 10.29 25.37 9.40
C GLY A 74 10.31 26.01 8.01
N THR A 75 10.48 27.35 7.91
CA THR A 75 10.57 28.08 6.64
C THR A 75 11.99 28.13 6.07
N SER A 76 12.99 27.73 6.84
CA SER A 76 14.40 27.77 6.44
C SER A 76 14.65 26.83 5.27
N VAL A 77 15.22 27.34 4.18
CA VAL A 77 15.64 26.53 3.03
C VAL A 77 16.86 25.70 3.42
N VAL A 78 16.81 24.41 3.24
CA VAL A 78 17.87 23.44 3.60
C VAL A 78 18.43 22.66 2.42
N MET A 79 17.78 22.72 1.26
CA MET A 79 18.29 22.13 0.03
C MET A 79 17.90 23.01 -1.16
N ARG A 80 18.82 23.15 -2.11
CA ARG A 80 18.63 23.91 -3.35
C ARG A 80 19.14 23.18 -4.56
N CYS A 81 18.37 23.24 -5.64
CA CYS A 81 18.84 22.81 -6.96
C CYS A 81 18.17 23.69 -8.02
N GLY A 82 18.93 24.59 -8.64
CA GLY A 82 18.38 25.62 -9.51
C GLY A 82 17.36 26.50 -8.76
N ASP A 83 16.15 26.59 -9.30
CA ASP A 83 15.04 27.35 -8.70
C ASP A 83 14.16 26.50 -7.75
N THR A 84 14.51 25.25 -7.53
CA THR A 84 13.76 24.37 -6.62
C THR A 84 14.41 24.42 -5.24
N GLU A 85 13.62 24.80 -4.26
CA GLU A 85 14.03 24.90 -2.86
C GLU A 85 13.20 23.92 -2.00
N ILE A 86 13.89 23.24 -1.09
CA ILE A 86 13.31 22.39 -0.05
C ILE A 86 13.54 23.05 1.29
N THR A 87 12.48 23.23 2.05
CA THR A 87 12.53 23.86 3.37
C THR A 87 12.73 22.80 4.48
N MET A 88 13.00 23.26 5.68
CA MET A 88 13.04 22.39 6.87
C MET A 88 11.70 21.71 7.12
N TYR A 89 10.59 22.36 6.78
CA TYR A 89 9.26 21.76 6.81
C TYR A 89 9.17 20.58 5.83
N ASP A 90 9.62 20.75 4.59
CA ASP A 90 9.58 19.69 3.57
C ASP A 90 10.45 18.49 3.99
N TYR A 91 11.64 18.77 4.56
CA TYR A 91 12.49 17.72 5.11
C TYR A 91 11.81 16.98 6.27
N GLY A 92 11.15 17.70 7.17
CA GLY A 92 10.38 17.12 8.27
C GLY A 92 9.25 16.22 7.78
N GLN A 93 8.53 16.66 6.75
CA GLN A 93 7.49 15.84 6.13
C GLN A 93 8.08 14.54 5.56
N ALA A 94 9.13 14.60 4.75
CA ALA A 94 9.80 13.44 4.20
C ALA A 94 10.34 12.52 5.31
N PHE A 95 10.94 13.09 6.38
CA PHE A 95 11.46 12.33 7.51
C PHE A 95 10.38 11.47 8.20
N TYR A 96 9.18 12.00 8.40
CA TYR A 96 8.10 11.29 9.09
C TYR A 96 7.20 10.47 8.16
N SER A 97 7.24 10.70 6.84
CA SER A 97 6.46 9.94 5.85
C SER A 97 7.24 8.82 5.18
N SER A 98 8.56 8.78 5.33
CA SER A 98 9.38 7.73 4.72
C SER A 98 8.92 6.34 5.13
N GLN A 99 8.78 5.45 4.15
CA GLN A 99 8.45 4.04 4.38
C GLN A 99 9.46 3.32 5.29
N TYR A 100 10.66 3.86 5.44
CA TYR A 100 11.72 3.31 6.29
C TYR A 100 11.66 3.79 7.74
N LEU A 101 10.71 4.67 8.10
CA LEU A 101 10.57 5.19 9.46
C LEU A 101 10.44 4.07 10.50
N GLN A 102 9.68 3.02 10.19
CA GLN A 102 9.50 1.88 11.10
C GLN A 102 10.82 1.15 11.36
N TYR A 103 11.63 0.90 10.31
CA TYR A 103 12.94 0.26 10.46
C TYR A 103 13.87 1.08 11.34
N TYR A 104 13.83 2.42 11.19
CA TYR A 104 14.56 3.35 12.05
C TYR A 104 14.05 3.28 13.50
N MET A 105 12.74 3.35 13.72
CA MET A 105 12.13 3.32 15.06
C MET A 105 12.38 2.01 15.81
N TYR A 106 12.45 0.89 15.10
CA TYR A 106 12.78 -0.42 15.70
C TYR A 106 14.29 -0.68 15.84
N GLY A 107 15.14 0.31 15.51
CA GLY A 107 16.59 0.19 15.64
C GLY A 107 17.25 -0.74 14.62
N MET A 108 16.55 -1.09 13.53
CA MET A 108 17.10 -1.89 12.43
C MET A 108 17.96 -1.05 11.47
N MET A 109 17.90 0.28 11.61
CA MET A 109 18.63 1.24 10.80
C MET A 109 19.23 2.33 11.71
N SER A 110 20.48 2.73 11.47
CA SER A 110 21.09 3.82 12.20
C SER A 110 20.49 5.18 11.81
N THR A 111 20.59 6.16 12.71
CA THR A 111 20.14 7.53 12.44
C THR A 111 20.79 8.11 11.19
N GLU A 112 22.08 7.83 10.95
CA GLU A 112 22.78 8.33 9.77
C GLU A 112 22.32 7.66 8.48
N GLN A 113 22.03 6.37 8.49
CA GLN A 113 21.45 5.67 7.34
C GLN A 113 20.09 6.25 7.01
N TYR A 114 19.21 6.37 8.00
CA TYR A 114 17.86 6.92 7.80
C TYR A 114 17.90 8.38 7.30
N TYR A 115 18.76 9.20 7.90
CA TYR A 115 18.99 10.58 7.46
C TYR A 115 19.41 10.66 5.98
N ASN A 116 20.34 9.80 5.54
CA ASN A 116 20.79 9.81 4.15
C ASN A 116 19.68 9.34 3.21
N MET A 117 18.88 8.34 3.59
CA MET A 117 17.73 7.89 2.77
C MET A 117 16.71 9.00 2.56
N VAL A 118 16.36 9.75 3.59
CA VAL A 118 15.45 10.91 3.45
C VAL A 118 16.05 11.96 2.51
N LEU A 119 17.36 12.18 2.55
CA LEU A 119 18.02 13.10 1.61
C LEU A 119 17.99 12.59 0.17
N ASP A 120 18.14 11.29 -0.03
CA ASP A 120 18.09 10.67 -1.36
C ASP A 120 16.66 10.74 -1.92
N GLU A 121 15.62 10.49 -1.11
CA GLU A 121 14.21 10.68 -1.49
C GLU A 121 13.93 12.12 -1.93
N LEU A 122 14.39 13.12 -1.14
CA LEU A 122 14.22 14.52 -1.49
C LEU A 122 15.06 14.95 -2.71
N SER A 123 16.24 14.37 -2.89
CA SER A 123 17.06 14.63 -4.09
C SER A 123 16.33 14.15 -5.35
N THR A 124 15.73 12.97 -5.27
CA THR A 124 14.90 12.40 -6.34
C THR A 124 13.69 13.28 -6.66
N LEU A 125 12.97 13.76 -5.64
CA LEU A 125 11.87 14.72 -5.81
C LEU A 125 12.33 15.98 -6.54
N VAL A 126 13.47 16.53 -6.13
CA VAL A 126 14.05 17.74 -6.75
C VAL A 126 14.44 17.51 -8.20
N TYR A 127 15.00 16.35 -8.54
CA TYR A 127 15.30 16.00 -9.94
C TYR A 127 14.04 15.95 -10.79
N LEU A 128 13.02 15.22 -10.34
CA LEU A 128 11.75 15.12 -11.06
C LEU A 128 11.10 16.48 -11.28
N VAL A 129 11.09 17.35 -10.28
CA VAL A 129 10.53 18.71 -10.38
C VAL A 129 11.32 19.56 -11.39
N ASN A 130 12.66 19.48 -11.38
CA ASN A 130 13.47 20.24 -12.33
C ASN A 130 13.35 19.69 -13.76
N GLU A 131 13.30 18.39 -13.94
CA GLU A 131 13.06 17.76 -15.23
C GLU A 131 11.64 18.08 -15.75
N ALA A 132 10.62 18.05 -14.89
CA ALA A 132 9.27 18.49 -15.25
C ALA A 132 9.27 19.90 -15.83
N LYS A 133 9.91 20.85 -15.14
CA LYS A 133 10.06 22.24 -15.62
C LYS A 133 10.81 22.32 -16.94
N ALA A 134 11.94 21.58 -17.06
CA ALA A 134 12.75 21.57 -18.27
C ALA A 134 12.00 21.01 -19.49
N ASN A 135 11.06 20.09 -19.27
CA ASN A 135 10.25 19.46 -20.30
C ASN A 135 8.87 20.13 -20.49
N GLY A 136 8.60 21.22 -19.80
CA GLY A 136 7.33 21.96 -19.91
C GLY A 136 6.12 21.23 -19.32
N VAL A 137 6.36 20.26 -18.42
CA VAL A 137 5.32 19.56 -17.68
C VAL A 137 5.07 20.31 -16.39
N GLU A 138 4.09 21.23 -16.40
CA GLU A 138 3.72 22.03 -15.24
C GLU A 138 2.31 21.67 -14.77
N LEU A 139 2.00 21.95 -13.51
CA LEU A 139 0.63 21.85 -13.01
C LEU A 139 -0.24 22.92 -13.67
N THR A 140 -1.42 22.55 -14.11
CA THR A 140 -2.45 23.48 -14.60
C THR A 140 -3.05 24.28 -13.44
N GLU A 141 -3.76 25.36 -13.75
CA GLU A 141 -4.47 26.14 -12.74
C GLU A 141 -5.51 25.30 -11.98
N ASP A 142 -6.19 24.37 -12.66
CA ASP A 142 -7.18 23.48 -12.05
C ASP A 142 -6.51 22.47 -11.09
N GLU A 143 -5.39 21.87 -11.47
CA GLU A 143 -4.62 20.97 -10.60
C GLU A 143 -4.07 21.70 -9.36
N ILE A 144 -3.64 22.96 -9.50
CA ILE A 144 -3.23 23.80 -8.37
C ILE A 144 -4.40 24.05 -7.42
N VAL A 145 -5.57 24.35 -7.95
CA VAL A 145 -6.79 24.55 -7.12
C VAL A 145 -7.20 23.26 -6.42
N GLU A 146 -7.09 22.11 -7.09
CA GLU A 146 -7.35 20.82 -6.48
C GLU A 146 -6.43 20.56 -5.29
N VAL A 147 -5.11 20.70 -5.48
CA VAL A 147 -4.10 20.56 -4.41
C VAL A 147 -4.40 21.51 -3.24
N ASP A 148 -4.69 22.76 -3.52
CA ASP A 148 -5.00 23.75 -2.50
C ASP A 148 -6.26 23.38 -1.70
N THR A 149 -7.27 22.85 -2.38
CA THR A 149 -8.54 22.41 -1.77
C THR A 149 -8.31 21.22 -0.84
N VAL A 150 -7.47 20.26 -1.22
CA VAL A 150 -7.11 19.10 -0.38
C VAL A 150 -6.47 19.55 0.93
N ILE A 151 -5.52 20.49 0.86
CA ILE A 151 -4.88 21.02 2.07
C ILE A 151 -5.88 21.78 2.95
N ASP A 152 -6.75 22.60 2.34
CA ASP A 152 -7.74 23.37 3.10
C ASP A 152 -8.76 22.46 3.81
N GLN A 153 -9.24 21.41 3.15
CA GLN A 153 -10.14 20.40 3.74
C GLN A 153 -9.47 19.63 4.87
N HIS A 154 -8.21 19.27 4.69
CA HIS A 154 -7.47 18.56 5.73
C HIS A 154 -7.22 19.44 6.96
N LEU A 155 -6.85 20.69 6.73
CA LEU A 155 -6.69 21.66 7.80
C LEU A 155 -7.97 21.85 8.62
N GLU A 156 -9.14 21.85 7.96
CA GLU A 156 -10.43 21.88 8.65
C GLU A 156 -10.61 20.66 9.57
N GLN A 157 -10.24 19.46 9.11
CA GLN A 157 -10.30 18.25 9.92
C GLN A 157 -9.32 18.30 11.12
N VAL A 158 -8.10 18.78 10.90
CA VAL A 158 -7.10 18.94 11.97
C VAL A 158 -7.62 19.92 13.03
N LEU A 159 -8.10 21.09 12.63
CA LEU A 159 -8.65 22.09 13.55
C LEU A 159 -9.86 21.55 14.32
N LYS A 160 -10.71 20.76 13.66
CA LYS A 160 -11.83 20.07 14.32
C LYS A 160 -11.34 19.08 15.39
N SER A 161 -10.30 18.30 15.11
CA SER A 161 -9.71 17.37 16.09
C SER A 161 -9.15 18.11 17.30
N TYR A 162 -8.50 19.26 17.09
CA TYR A 162 -8.04 20.11 18.18
C TYR A 162 -9.22 20.67 19.01
N ALA A 163 -10.28 21.10 18.36
CA ALA A 163 -11.50 21.59 19.06
C ALA A 163 -12.17 20.48 19.89
N GLU A 164 -12.24 19.25 19.35
CA GLU A 164 -12.80 18.09 20.05
C GLU A 164 -11.97 17.68 21.27
N SER A 165 -10.65 17.91 21.26
CA SER A 165 -9.75 17.62 22.38
C SER A 165 -9.91 18.56 23.57
N ILE A 166 -10.62 19.68 23.42
CA ILE A 166 -10.83 20.66 24.49
C ILE A 166 -11.88 20.14 25.49
N GLU A 167 -11.44 19.81 26.69
CA GLU A 167 -12.31 19.29 27.77
C GLU A 167 -13.00 20.41 28.58
N GLU A 168 -12.50 21.67 28.50
CA GLU A 168 -13.01 22.78 29.32
C GLU A 168 -14.44 23.17 28.92
N GLU A 169 -15.34 23.18 29.89
CA GLU A 169 -16.75 23.55 29.69
C GLU A 169 -16.94 25.08 29.61
N GLY A 170 -17.74 25.54 28.65
CA GLY A 170 -18.14 26.95 28.56
C GLY A 170 -17.17 27.82 27.75
N VAL A 171 -16.13 27.23 27.10
CA VAL A 171 -15.26 27.92 26.20
C VAL A 171 -15.69 27.71 24.73
N ASP A 172 -15.24 28.61 23.85
CA ASP A 172 -15.32 28.41 22.41
C ASP A 172 -14.26 27.41 21.99
N LYS A 173 -14.66 26.14 21.80
CA LYS A 173 -13.75 25.04 21.50
C LYS A 173 -13.00 25.24 20.18
N ASP A 174 -13.63 25.81 19.17
CA ASP A 174 -12.99 26.05 17.87
C ASP A 174 -11.89 27.11 18.01
N ALA A 175 -12.14 28.19 18.73
CA ALA A 175 -11.16 29.24 18.98
C ALA A 175 -9.98 28.75 19.83
N GLU A 176 -10.25 27.96 20.90
CA GLU A 176 -9.20 27.45 21.76
C GLU A 176 -8.40 26.32 21.08
N GLY A 177 -9.07 25.43 20.30
CA GLY A 177 -8.39 24.42 19.49
C GLY A 177 -7.47 25.03 18.45
N ARG A 178 -7.91 26.08 17.74
CA ARG A 178 -7.07 26.83 16.82
C ARG A 178 -5.85 27.45 17.52
N LYS A 179 -6.03 28.06 18.65
CA LYS A 179 -4.95 28.66 19.42
C LYS A 179 -3.94 27.61 19.89
N GLN A 180 -4.38 26.42 20.26
CA GLN A 180 -3.51 25.31 20.63
C GLN A 180 -2.70 24.82 19.42
N PHE A 181 -3.35 24.65 18.26
CA PHE A 181 -2.67 24.33 17.01
C PHE A 181 -1.61 25.38 16.62
N GLU A 182 -1.94 26.69 16.73
CA GLU A 182 -0.97 27.78 16.46
C GLU A 182 0.19 27.77 17.46
N ALA A 183 -0.01 27.37 18.71
CA ALA A 183 1.03 27.20 19.70
C ALA A 183 1.98 26.05 19.37
N ASP A 184 1.44 24.93 18.89
CA ASP A 184 2.23 23.78 18.45
C ASP A 184 3.07 24.13 17.21
N LEU A 185 2.49 24.84 16.24
CA LEU A 185 3.22 25.34 15.07
C LEU A 185 4.39 26.26 15.47
N ALA A 186 4.19 27.10 16.50
CA ALA A 186 5.20 28.02 16.98
C ALA A 186 6.42 27.31 17.60
N GLU A 187 6.28 26.07 18.08
CA GLU A 187 7.41 25.25 18.54
C GLU A 187 8.40 24.94 17.40
N ASP A 188 7.89 24.85 16.15
CA ASP A 188 8.69 24.67 14.94
C ASP A 188 8.98 26.00 14.21
N GLY A 189 8.75 27.13 14.86
CA GLY A 189 8.97 28.48 14.31
C GLY A 189 8.00 28.84 13.19
N LEU A 190 6.87 28.15 13.09
CA LEU A 190 5.86 28.39 12.07
C LEU A 190 4.72 29.27 12.59
N THR A 191 4.18 30.09 11.70
CA THR A 191 2.87 30.72 11.85
C THR A 191 1.84 29.92 11.08
N TYR A 192 0.55 30.09 11.41
CA TYR A 192 -0.54 29.48 10.67
C TYR A 192 -0.46 29.74 9.15
N ASP A 193 -0.19 30.98 8.74
CA ASP A 193 -0.10 31.36 7.33
C ASP A 193 1.15 30.74 6.65
N SER A 194 2.29 30.70 7.35
CA SER A 194 3.51 30.06 6.80
C SER A 194 3.33 28.57 6.64
N PHE A 195 2.67 27.91 7.62
CA PHE A 195 2.36 26.49 7.56
C PHE A 195 1.49 26.14 6.35
N ILE A 196 0.35 26.85 6.16
CA ILE A 196 -0.53 26.61 4.99
C ILE A 196 0.25 26.78 3.69
N ARG A 197 1.02 27.84 3.56
CA ARG A 197 1.81 28.11 2.35
C ARG A 197 2.82 26.98 2.09
N LEU A 198 3.52 26.51 3.11
CA LEU A 198 4.48 25.41 2.99
C LEU A 198 3.80 24.10 2.65
N ALA A 199 2.70 23.76 3.32
CA ALA A 199 1.93 22.54 3.03
C ALA A 199 1.42 22.51 1.58
N LYS A 200 0.85 23.61 1.09
CA LYS A 200 0.43 23.73 -0.31
C LYS A 200 1.61 23.61 -1.28
N ASN A 201 2.74 24.26 -1.00
CA ASN A 201 3.93 24.17 -1.83
C ASN A 201 4.50 22.74 -1.86
N ASN A 202 4.60 22.09 -0.71
CA ASN A 202 5.08 20.72 -0.60
C ASN A 202 4.22 19.77 -1.45
N LEU A 203 2.89 19.80 -1.30
CA LEU A 203 2.01 18.95 -2.09
C LEU A 203 2.08 19.27 -3.60
N ARG A 204 2.26 20.52 -3.98
CA ARG A 204 2.45 20.92 -5.39
C ARG A 204 3.76 20.37 -5.95
N LEU A 205 4.86 20.36 -5.18
CA LEU A 205 6.13 19.75 -5.60
C LEU A 205 5.96 18.25 -5.87
N HIS A 206 5.28 17.54 -4.95
CA HIS A 206 5.00 16.11 -5.13
C HIS A 206 4.10 15.83 -6.34
N LYS A 207 3.04 16.59 -6.51
CA LYS A 207 2.14 16.46 -7.68
C LYS A 207 2.83 16.80 -9.00
N GLN A 208 3.74 17.76 -8.99
CA GLN A 208 4.56 18.10 -10.16
C GLN A 208 5.49 16.94 -10.53
N ALA A 209 6.16 16.35 -9.53
CA ALA A 209 7.02 15.19 -9.70
C ALA A 209 6.25 13.95 -10.20
N GLU A 210 5.11 13.66 -9.58
CA GLU A 210 4.20 12.58 -9.97
C GLU A 210 3.74 12.72 -11.43
N LYS A 211 3.30 13.92 -11.80
CA LYS A 211 2.85 14.20 -13.18
C LYS A 211 3.96 13.93 -14.19
N TYR A 212 5.18 14.34 -13.90
CA TYR A 212 6.32 14.09 -14.79
C TYR A 212 6.69 12.59 -14.81
N TYR A 213 6.74 11.96 -13.68
CA TYR A 213 6.97 10.51 -13.56
C TYR A 213 5.96 9.71 -14.40
N ASN A 214 4.67 10.03 -14.28
CA ASN A 214 3.62 9.40 -15.09
C ASN A 214 3.85 9.63 -16.61
N THR A 215 4.33 10.80 -17.00
CA THR A 215 4.70 11.07 -18.40
C THR A 215 5.86 10.17 -18.87
N LEU A 216 6.80 9.82 -17.99
CA LEU A 216 7.89 8.89 -18.33
C LEU A 216 7.37 7.46 -18.48
N ILE A 217 6.48 7.02 -17.58
CA ILE A 217 5.86 5.69 -17.64
C ILE A 217 5.02 5.53 -18.92
N GLU A 218 4.20 6.52 -19.25
CA GLU A 218 3.37 6.50 -20.46
C GLU A 218 4.18 6.37 -21.77
N GLN A 219 5.46 6.74 -21.76
CA GLN A 219 6.36 6.57 -22.89
C GLN A 219 6.94 5.15 -22.99
N VAL A 220 6.88 4.37 -21.92
CA VAL A 220 7.36 3.00 -21.89
C VAL A 220 6.32 2.11 -22.56
N LYS A 221 6.55 1.80 -23.84
CA LYS A 221 5.70 0.88 -24.60
C LYS A 221 6.33 -0.48 -24.62
N VAL A 222 5.58 -1.48 -24.19
CA VAL A 222 6.01 -2.87 -24.17
C VAL A 222 5.40 -3.63 -25.35
N SER A 223 6.24 -4.23 -26.17
CA SER A 223 5.84 -5.10 -27.29
C SER A 223 5.45 -6.49 -26.78
N ASP A 224 4.70 -7.23 -27.58
CA ASP A 224 4.35 -8.62 -27.26
C ASP A 224 5.59 -9.53 -27.04
N ASP A 225 6.72 -9.23 -27.69
CA ASP A 225 7.95 -10.00 -27.49
C ASP A 225 8.58 -9.69 -26.13
N GLU A 226 8.48 -8.46 -25.62
CA GLU A 226 8.93 -8.09 -24.28
C GLU A 226 8.03 -8.68 -23.20
N VAL A 227 6.71 -8.76 -23.42
CA VAL A 227 5.80 -9.48 -22.49
C VAL A 227 6.16 -10.96 -22.44
N ARG A 228 6.42 -11.61 -23.59
CA ARG A 228 6.89 -13.02 -23.61
C ARG A 228 8.20 -13.17 -22.84
N LYS A 229 9.13 -12.25 -23.07
CA LYS A 229 10.41 -12.26 -22.34
C LYS A 229 10.20 -12.12 -20.83
N TYR A 230 9.29 -11.22 -20.38
CA TYR A 230 8.93 -11.09 -18.98
C TYR A 230 8.40 -12.42 -18.40
N VAL A 231 7.51 -13.10 -19.13
CA VAL A 231 6.96 -14.41 -18.71
C VAL A 231 8.08 -15.46 -18.64
N ASP A 232 8.94 -15.54 -19.65
CA ASP A 232 10.05 -16.50 -19.70
C ASP A 232 11.06 -16.26 -18.57
N ASP A 233 11.44 -15.00 -18.32
CA ASP A 233 12.41 -14.62 -17.29
C ASP A 233 11.88 -14.89 -15.87
N ASN A 234 10.57 -14.71 -15.63
CA ASN A 234 9.96 -14.91 -14.32
C ASN A 234 9.50 -16.36 -14.07
N SER A 235 9.29 -17.17 -15.11
CA SER A 235 8.75 -18.54 -14.95
C SER A 235 9.64 -19.44 -14.10
N ALA A 236 10.97 -19.32 -14.23
CA ALA A 236 11.90 -20.15 -13.47
C ALA A 236 11.91 -19.77 -11.97
N ALA A 237 11.84 -18.49 -11.65
CA ALA A 237 11.77 -18.01 -10.27
C ALA A 237 10.41 -18.34 -9.65
N ALA A 238 9.32 -18.13 -10.38
CA ALA A 238 7.97 -18.43 -9.92
C ALA A 238 7.74 -19.93 -9.65
N ALA A 239 8.44 -20.82 -10.38
CA ALA A 239 8.38 -22.26 -10.14
C ALA A 239 9.04 -22.71 -8.82
N GLU A 240 9.88 -21.86 -8.22
CA GLU A 240 10.53 -22.08 -6.92
C GLU A 240 9.74 -21.49 -5.74
N TYR A 241 8.64 -20.79 -6.00
CA TYR A 241 7.78 -20.23 -4.96
C TYR A 241 7.18 -21.33 -4.09
N THR A 242 6.93 -21.02 -2.83
CA THR A 242 6.05 -21.83 -1.98
C THR A 242 4.59 -21.59 -2.35
N VAL A 243 3.69 -22.46 -1.88
CA VAL A 243 2.25 -22.24 -2.08
C VAL A 243 1.78 -20.93 -1.41
N PRO A 244 2.18 -20.60 -0.17
CA PRO A 244 1.86 -19.28 0.38
C PRO A 244 2.30 -18.12 -0.50
N ASP A 245 3.55 -18.12 -1.04
CA ASP A 245 4.03 -17.06 -1.94
C ASP A 245 3.16 -16.94 -3.21
N PHE A 246 2.75 -18.09 -3.77
CA PHE A 246 1.81 -18.11 -4.92
C PHE A 246 0.45 -17.54 -4.55
N VAL A 247 -0.10 -17.90 -3.39
CA VAL A 247 -1.40 -17.39 -2.92
C VAL A 247 -1.34 -15.89 -2.68
N ASP A 248 -0.25 -15.40 -2.09
CA ASP A 248 -0.03 -13.97 -1.88
C ASP A 248 0.04 -13.21 -3.22
N ALA A 249 0.74 -13.77 -4.22
CA ALA A 249 0.79 -13.19 -5.56
C ALA A 249 -0.59 -13.19 -6.26
N MET A 250 -1.38 -14.26 -6.10
CA MET A 250 -2.75 -14.32 -6.62
C MET A 250 -3.67 -13.29 -5.93
N ASN A 251 -3.54 -13.14 -4.61
CA ASN A 251 -4.31 -12.15 -3.86
C ASN A 251 -3.94 -10.73 -4.31
N ALA A 252 -2.65 -10.44 -4.50
CA ALA A 252 -2.20 -9.16 -5.04
C ALA A 252 -2.80 -8.87 -6.43
N TYR A 253 -2.85 -9.88 -7.30
CA TYR A 253 -3.52 -9.74 -8.60
C TYR A 253 -5.03 -9.49 -8.46
N PHE A 254 -5.74 -10.24 -7.60
CA PHE A 254 -7.17 -10.04 -7.37
C PHE A 254 -7.49 -8.64 -6.85
N GLU A 255 -6.62 -8.08 -6.03
CA GLU A 255 -6.74 -6.73 -5.48
C GLU A 255 -6.29 -5.61 -6.44
N GLY A 256 -5.81 -5.98 -7.64
CA GLY A 256 -5.29 -5.03 -8.63
C GLY A 256 -3.92 -4.44 -8.29
N ASN A 257 -3.19 -5.06 -7.36
CA ASN A 257 -1.88 -4.62 -6.86
C ASN A 257 -0.71 -5.44 -7.43
N GLY A 258 -0.95 -6.33 -8.39
CA GLY A 258 0.08 -7.19 -8.97
C GLY A 258 -0.37 -7.84 -10.27
N ALA A 259 0.59 -8.49 -10.96
CA ALA A 259 0.30 -9.27 -12.15
C ALA A 259 -0.13 -10.69 -11.80
N TYR A 260 -0.90 -11.32 -12.69
CA TYR A 260 -1.21 -12.74 -12.56
C TYR A 260 0.09 -13.56 -12.49
N PRO A 261 0.26 -14.51 -11.56
CA PRO A 261 1.46 -15.36 -11.51
C PRO A 261 1.68 -16.08 -12.83
N VAL A 262 2.93 -16.13 -13.29
CA VAL A 262 3.28 -16.79 -14.57
C VAL A 262 3.34 -18.33 -14.45
N TYR A 263 3.35 -18.85 -13.21
CA TYR A 263 3.45 -20.26 -12.91
C TYR A 263 2.62 -20.64 -11.67
N ILE A 264 1.85 -21.73 -11.75
CA ILE A 264 1.11 -22.31 -10.63
C ILE A 264 1.99 -23.37 -9.98
N VAL A 265 2.38 -23.16 -8.74
CA VAL A 265 3.42 -23.95 -8.04
C VAL A 265 2.98 -25.35 -7.64
N ASP A 266 1.69 -25.55 -7.35
CA ASP A 266 1.08 -26.86 -7.07
C ASP A 266 -0.40 -26.85 -7.43
N ASP A 267 -1.00 -28.05 -7.56
CA ASP A 267 -2.44 -28.18 -7.78
C ASP A 267 -3.17 -27.59 -6.57
N CYS A 268 -4.04 -26.64 -6.80
CA CYS A 268 -4.87 -26.03 -5.76
C CYS A 268 -6.25 -25.67 -6.34
N PHE A 269 -7.13 -25.22 -5.49
CA PHE A 269 -8.48 -24.80 -5.89
C PHE A 269 -8.95 -23.63 -5.05
N SER A 270 -9.99 -22.94 -5.48
CA SER A 270 -10.61 -21.91 -4.65
C SER A 270 -12.04 -22.29 -4.26
N VAL A 271 -12.47 -21.69 -3.17
CA VAL A 271 -13.81 -21.89 -2.61
C VAL A 271 -14.47 -20.55 -2.30
N ASN A 272 -15.78 -20.53 -2.46
CA ASN A 272 -16.63 -19.49 -1.87
C ASN A 272 -17.40 -20.07 -0.70
N HIS A 273 -17.89 -19.23 0.19
CA HIS A 273 -18.65 -19.70 1.34
C HIS A 273 -19.76 -18.74 1.78
N ILE A 274 -20.80 -19.30 2.36
CA ILE A 274 -21.76 -18.55 3.19
C ILE A 274 -21.23 -18.61 4.61
N TYR A 275 -20.90 -17.47 5.19
CA TYR A 275 -20.43 -17.35 6.57
C TYR A 275 -21.50 -16.76 7.46
N LEU A 276 -21.79 -17.42 8.57
CA LEU A 276 -22.71 -16.98 9.61
C LEU A 276 -21.91 -16.80 10.90
N ALA A 277 -21.56 -15.57 11.24
CA ALA A 277 -20.77 -15.26 12.42
C ALA A 277 -21.56 -15.53 13.70
N PHE A 278 -20.93 -16.17 14.70
CA PHE A 278 -21.56 -16.29 16.02
C PHE A 278 -21.66 -14.95 16.70
N GLU A 279 -22.76 -14.72 17.41
CA GLU A 279 -22.86 -13.58 18.31
C GLU A 279 -21.79 -13.71 19.40
N THR A 280 -21.27 -12.57 19.84
CA THR A 280 -20.22 -12.51 20.86
C THR A 280 -20.75 -11.85 22.13
N LYS A 281 -20.18 -12.27 23.26
CA LYS A 281 -20.40 -11.67 24.55
C LYS A 281 -19.08 -11.41 25.24
N VAL A 282 -18.90 -10.18 25.76
CA VAL A 282 -17.72 -9.86 26.58
C VAL A 282 -17.96 -10.40 27.99
N THR A 283 -17.06 -11.24 28.50
CA THR A 283 -17.11 -11.80 29.85
C THR A 283 -16.63 -10.79 30.90
N SER A 284 -16.80 -11.11 32.18
CA SER A 284 -16.33 -10.27 33.30
C SER A 284 -14.80 -10.06 33.30
N ASP A 285 -14.06 -10.94 32.65
CA ASP A 285 -12.60 -10.92 32.60
C ASP A 285 -12.08 -10.26 31.31
N ASN A 286 -12.99 -9.61 30.55
CA ASN A 286 -12.74 -8.99 29.24
C ASN A 286 -12.42 -9.97 28.10
N ASP A 287 -12.68 -11.27 28.28
CA ASP A 287 -12.57 -12.24 27.21
C ASP A 287 -13.81 -12.24 26.31
N ILE A 288 -13.65 -12.62 25.04
CA ILE A 288 -14.75 -12.78 24.08
C ILE A 288 -15.24 -14.22 24.14
N GLU A 289 -16.52 -14.40 24.44
CA GLU A 289 -17.22 -15.68 24.36
C GLU A 289 -18.11 -15.73 23.10
N TYR A 290 -17.92 -16.72 22.25
CA TYR A 290 -18.76 -16.97 21.07
C TYR A 290 -19.98 -17.79 21.43
N LEU A 291 -21.17 -17.29 21.08
CA LEU A 291 -22.44 -17.94 21.36
C LEU A 291 -22.79 -18.91 20.23
N THR A 292 -22.27 -20.11 20.27
CA THR A 292 -22.37 -21.12 19.20
C THR A 292 -23.81 -21.53 18.83
N ASP A 293 -24.77 -21.29 19.72
CA ASP A 293 -26.19 -21.57 19.45
C ASP A 293 -26.94 -20.38 18.83
N SER A 294 -26.30 -19.23 18.61
CA SER A 294 -26.94 -17.99 18.16
C SER A 294 -27.43 -18.05 16.71
N ARG A 295 -26.91 -18.98 15.89
CA ARG A 295 -27.23 -19.09 14.46
C ARG A 295 -28.07 -20.29 14.05
N LYS A 296 -28.65 -21.03 15.00
CA LYS A 296 -29.41 -22.26 14.72
C LYS A 296 -30.59 -22.09 13.76
N ASP A 297 -31.26 -20.95 13.81
CA ASP A 297 -32.40 -20.69 12.92
C ASP A 297 -31.91 -20.39 11.48
N ASP A 298 -30.80 -19.64 11.35
CA ASP A 298 -30.16 -19.33 10.08
C ASP A 298 -29.56 -20.61 9.45
N GLU A 299 -28.89 -21.43 10.26
CA GLU A 299 -28.39 -22.75 9.83
C GLU A 299 -29.53 -23.62 9.26
N ALA A 300 -30.65 -23.71 9.96
CA ALA A 300 -31.81 -24.48 9.50
C ALA A 300 -32.40 -23.94 8.18
N ALA A 301 -32.34 -22.61 7.97
CA ALA A 301 -32.77 -21.98 6.73
C ALA A 301 -31.83 -22.32 5.56
N VAL A 302 -30.50 -22.30 5.76
CA VAL A 302 -29.52 -22.72 4.75
C VAL A 302 -29.67 -24.19 4.43
N GLU A 303 -29.76 -25.06 5.45
CA GLU A 303 -29.89 -26.52 5.29
C GLU A 303 -31.15 -26.92 4.50
N ALA A 304 -32.25 -26.19 4.68
CA ALA A 304 -33.46 -26.42 3.89
C ALA A 304 -33.30 -26.09 2.40
N LYS A 305 -32.35 -25.21 2.05
CA LYS A 305 -32.04 -24.80 0.67
C LYS A 305 -30.87 -25.56 0.03
N LEU A 306 -30.10 -26.33 0.79
CA LEU A 306 -28.90 -27.04 0.28
C LEU A 306 -29.12 -27.78 -1.08
N PRO A 307 -30.25 -28.42 -1.38
CA PRO A 307 -30.43 -29.05 -2.68
C PRO A 307 -30.43 -28.05 -3.86
N GLU A 308 -30.82 -26.80 -3.61
CA GLU A 308 -30.84 -25.73 -4.60
C GLU A 308 -29.46 -25.03 -4.69
N LEU A 309 -28.72 -25.00 -3.60
CA LEU A 309 -27.40 -24.36 -3.46
C LEU A 309 -26.23 -25.22 -4.04
N ALA A 310 -26.53 -26.37 -4.63
CA ALA A 310 -25.54 -27.18 -5.37
C ALA A 310 -25.11 -26.54 -6.72
N ASP A 311 -25.84 -25.53 -7.17
CA ASP A 311 -25.51 -24.67 -8.30
C ASP A 311 -24.76 -23.46 -7.77
N PHE A 312 -23.62 -23.13 -8.38
CA PHE A 312 -22.73 -22.08 -7.89
C PHE A 312 -23.39 -20.69 -7.92
N ASP A 313 -24.09 -20.37 -9.02
CA ASP A 313 -24.73 -19.05 -9.15
C ASP A 313 -25.87 -18.90 -8.13
N ALA A 314 -26.66 -19.96 -7.91
CA ALA A 314 -27.71 -19.99 -6.89
C ALA A 314 -27.12 -19.87 -5.47
N PHE A 315 -25.95 -20.48 -5.25
CA PHE A 315 -25.22 -20.36 -3.98
C PHE A 315 -24.78 -18.94 -3.71
N MET A 316 -24.14 -18.30 -4.69
CA MET A 316 -23.64 -16.93 -4.57
C MET A 316 -24.76 -15.89 -4.49
N GLU A 317 -25.92 -16.14 -5.11
CA GLU A 317 -27.08 -15.26 -4.95
C GLU A 317 -27.66 -15.36 -3.53
N TYR A 318 -27.69 -16.57 -2.95
CA TYR A 318 -28.18 -16.75 -1.58
C TYR A 318 -27.15 -16.27 -0.54
N GLU A 319 -25.85 -16.41 -0.83
CA GLU A 319 -24.79 -15.84 0.00
C GLU A 319 -24.98 -14.33 0.17
N LYS A 320 -25.28 -13.60 -0.91
CA LYS A 320 -25.59 -12.16 -0.89
C LYS A 320 -26.76 -11.78 0.03
N GLU A 321 -27.71 -12.69 0.25
CA GLU A 321 -28.86 -12.45 1.13
C GLU A 321 -28.51 -12.60 2.61
N ILE A 322 -27.63 -13.53 2.97
CA ILE A 322 -27.42 -13.94 4.37
C ILE A 322 -25.99 -14.06 4.81
N GLY A 323 -25.02 -14.03 3.88
CA GLY A 323 -23.59 -14.09 4.19
C GLY A 323 -23.10 -12.87 4.98
N GLU A 324 -22.11 -13.08 5.83
CA GLU A 324 -21.55 -12.06 6.72
C GLU A 324 -20.02 -11.94 6.53
N ASP A 325 -19.47 -12.54 5.48
CA ASP A 325 -18.06 -12.39 5.15
C ASP A 325 -17.85 -11.21 4.19
N PRO A 326 -17.14 -10.13 4.61
CA PRO A 326 -16.85 -8.99 3.75
C PRO A 326 -16.09 -9.37 2.46
N GLY A 327 -15.33 -10.48 2.47
CA GLY A 327 -14.68 -11.01 1.28
C GLY A 327 -15.64 -11.56 0.24
N MET A 328 -16.89 -11.84 0.61
CA MET A 328 -17.95 -12.29 -0.30
C MET A 328 -18.91 -11.17 -0.70
N ASP A 329 -18.71 -9.93 -0.23
CA ASP A 329 -19.52 -8.77 -0.59
C ASP A 329 -19.41 -8.44 -2.09
N GLU A 330 -20.46 -7.76 -2.62
CA GLU A 330 -20.45 -7.27 -4.00
C GLU A 330 -19.33 -6.28 -4.24
N GLY A 331 -18.49 -6.54 -5.24
CA GLY A 331 -17.30 -5.75 -5.55
C GLY A 331 -16.02 -6.24 -4.86
N SER A 332 -16.10 -7.21 -3.97
CA SER A 332 -14.90 -7.89 -3.47
C SER A 332 -14.32 -8.83 -4.54
N PRO A 333 -13.00 -8.79 -4.78
CA PRO A 333 -12.35 -9.69 -5.72
C PRO A 333 -12.46 -11.17 -5.32
N TYR A 334 -12.59 -11.46 -4.03
CA TYR A 334 -12.74 -12.81 -3.52
C TYR A 334 -14.14 -13.40 -3.78
N ARG A 335 -15.14 -12.55 -4.05
CA ARG A 335 -16.46 -13.03 -4.47
C ARG A 335 -16.40 -13.78 -5.79
N GLU A 336 -15.63 -13.30 -6.75
CA GLU A 336 -15.48 -13.92 -8.08
C GLU A 336 -14.45 -15.05 -8.09
N ASN A 337 -13.37 -14.89 -7.33
CA ASN A 337 -12.20 -15.75 -7.39
C ASN A 337 -12.19 -16.83 -6.30
N GLY A 338 -12.87 -16.60 -5.19
CA GLY A 338 -12.83 -17.45 -4.00
C GLY A 338 -11.54 -17.36 -3.22
N TYR A 339 -11.48 -18.03 -2.09
CA TYR A 339 -10.27 -18.21 -1.30
C TYR A 339 -9.51 -19.44 -1.79
N ILE A 340 -8.23 -19.28 -2.09
CA ILE A 340 -7.39 -20.37 -2.59
C ILE A 340 -7.07 -21.33 -1.44
N ILE A 341 -7.31 -22.60 -1.66
CA ILE A 341 -7.14 -23.69 -0.69
C ILE A 341 -6.05 -24.65 -1.15
N HIS A 342 -5.14 -24.93 -0.22
CA HIS A 342 -4.09 -25.94 -0.34
C HIS A 342 -3.71 -26.46 1.06
N PRO A 343 -3.15 -27.68 1.23
CA PRO A 343 -2.67 -28.18 2.52
C PRO A 343 -1.71 -27.25 3.25
N ASP A 344 -0.84 -26.54 2.54
CA ASP A 344 0.13 -25.60 3.10
C ASP A 344 -0.49 -24.29 3.62
N MET A 345 -1.79 -24.10 3.44
CA MET A 345 -2.55 -22.94 3.92
C MET A 345 -3.22 -23.17 5.29
N LEU A 346 -2.94 -24.30 5.95
CA LEU A 346 -3.53 -24.60 7.27
C LEU A 346 -3.23 -23.56 8.35
N ASP A 347 -2.06 -22.92 8.28
CA ASP A 347 -1.68 -21.87 9.24
C ASP A 347 -2.26 -20.48 8.87
N SER A 348 -2.81 -20.34 7.66
CA SER A 348 -3.36 -19.06 7.12
C SER A 348 -4.86 -18.93 7.28
N TYR A 349 -5.59 -20.06 7.40
CA TYR A 349 -7.03 -20.11 7.58
C TYR A 349 -7.40 -20.94 8.81
N PHE A 350 -8.67 -20.90 9.21
CA PHE A 350 -9.16 -21.83 10.23
C PHE A 350 -8.94 -23.28 9.76
N GLU A 351 -8.24 -24.06 10.55
CA GLU A 351 -7.88 -25.43 10.20
C GLU A 351 -9.12 -26.26 9.76
N GLY A 352 -10.23 -26.15 10.49
CA GLY A 352 -11.49 -26.81 10.14
C GLY A 352 -12.06 -26.42 8.79
N PHE A 353 -11.89 -25.15 8.39
CA PHE A 353 -12.32 -24.65 7.07
C PHE A 353 -11.52 -25.31 5.94
N VAL A 354 -10.19 -25.34 6.06
CA VAL A 354 -9.31 -25.99 5.08
C VAL A 354 -9.62 -27.48 4.97
N TYR A 355 -9.75 -28.18 6.11
CA TYR A 355 -10.12 -29.59 6.13
C TYR A 355 -11.45 -29.87 5.42
N ALA A 356 -12.48 -29.07 5.69
CA ALA A 356 -13.78 -29.24 5.07
C ALA A 356 -13.71 -29.02 3.55
N ALA A 357 -13.02 -27.96 3.11
CA ALA A 357 -12.81 -27.65 1.71
C ALA A 357 -12.04 -28.75 0.97
N MET A 358 -10.93 -29.24 1.54
CA MET A 358 -10.14 -30.34 0.98
C MET A 358 -10.94 -31.63 0.88
N ASN A 359 -11.74 -31.97 1.89
CA ASN A 359 -12.60 -33.14 1.86
C ASN A 359 -13.74 -33.01 0.82
N LEU A 360 -14.26 -31.79 0.62
CA LEU A 360 -15.26 -31.52 -0.41
C LEU A 360 -14.71 -31.75 -1.82
N HIS A 361 -13.46 -31.28 -2.06
CA HIS A 361 -12.82 -31.32 -3.37
C HIS A 361 -12.23 -32.71 -3.69
N GLU A 362 -11.48 -33.29 -2.76
CA GLU A 362 -10.64 -34.50 -2.96
C GLU A 362 -11.27 -35.78 -2.38
N GLY A 363 -12.36 -35.68 -1.67
CA GLY A 363 -12.90 -36.74 -0.88
C GLY A 363 -12.27 -36.83 0.50
N ILE A 364 -11.98 -38.03 1.01
CA ILE A 364 -11.34 -38.16 2.34
C ILE A 364 -9.89 -37.73 2.25
N TRP A 365 -9.60 -36.54 2.79
CA TRP A 365 -8.28 -35.96 2.87
C TRP A 365 -7.74 -35.97 4.32
N SER A 366 -6.46 -36.23 4.48
CA SER A 366 -5.75 -36.16 5.75
C SER A 366 -4.48 -35.36 5.57
N PRO A 367 -4.14 -34.45 6.52
CA PRO A 367 -2.89 -33.69 6.42
C PRO A 367 -1.69 -34.65 6.48
N PRO A 368 -0.57 -34.31 5.80
CA PRO A 368 0.65 -35.08 5.95
C PRO A 368 1.16 -35.00 7.40
N PRO A 369 1.78 -36.08 7.94
CA PRO A 369 2.34 -36.05 9.27
C PRO A 369 3.47 -35.00 9.34
N LYS A 370 3.45 -34.12 10.35
CA LYS A 370 4.56 -33.19 10.61
C LYS A 370 5.82 -33.98 10.99
N GLU A 371 6.99 -33.50 10.55
CA GLU A 371 8.26 -34.18 10.78
C GLU A 371 8.51 -34.33 12.29
N GLY A 372 8.59 -35.59 12.77
CA GLY A 372 8.78 -35.94 14.19
C GLY A 372 7.48 -36.16 14.98
N GLU A 373 6.33 -35.97 14.43
CA GLU A 373 5.05 -36.31 15.03
C GLU A 373 4.55 -37.65 14.49
N GLY A 374 4.00 -38.50 15.37
CA GLY A 374 3.31 -39.72 14.97
C GLY A 374 2.04 -39.40 14.17
N SER A 375 1.42 -40.42 13.59
CA SER A 375 0.19 -40.33 12.78
C SER A 375 -0.70 -39.19 13.22
N VAL A 376 -0.89 -38.20 12.30
CA VAL A 376 -1.80 -37.09 12.53
C VAL A 376 -3.19 -37.66 12.81
N THR A 377 -3.70 -37.38 13.99
CA THR A 377 -5.08 -37.73 14.31
C THR A 377 -5.95 -36.82 13.47
N MET A 378 -6.71 -37.39 12.54
CA MET A 378 -7.71 -36.63 11.80
C MET A 378 -8.53 -35.79 12.78
N PRO A 379 -8.73 -34.49 12.53
CA PRO A 379 -9.69 -33.73 13.31
C PRO A 379 -10.99 -34.53 13.34
N ASN A 380 -11.64 -34.49 14.49
CA ASN A 380 -12.89 -35.24 14.66
C ASN A 380 -13.84 -34.77 13.54
N LEU A 381 -14.15 -35.70 12.60
CA LEU A 381 -15.06 -35.42 11.45
C LEU A 381 -16.44 -34.91 11.88
N SER A 382 -16.71 -34.80 13.19
CA SER A 382 -17.89 -34.14 13.72
C SER A 382 -17.94 -32.63 13.50
N TYR A 383 -16.85 -32.01 13.03
CA TYR A 383 -16.83 -30.57 12.72
C TYR A 383 -17.51 -30.23 11.38
N PHE A 384 -17.63 -31.19 10.47
CA PHE A 384 -18.35 -31.01 9.22
C PHE A 384 -19.08 -32.29 8.80
N GLU A 385 -20.22 -32.12 8.15
CA GLU A 385 -20.99 -33.20 7.59
C GLU A 385 -20.80 -33.24 6.06
N LEU A 386 -20.03 -34.22 5.56
CA LEU A 386 -19.88 -34.45 4.14
C LEU A 386 -20.66 -35.74 3.79
N LYS A 387 -21.68 -35.60 2.93
CA LYS A 387 -22.40 -36.73 2.38
C LYS A 387 -21.92 -36.97 0.95
N ASP A 388 -21.88 -38.26 0.58
CA ASP A 388 -21.45 -38.67 -0.76
C ASP A 388 -22.28 -37.95 -1.86
N GLY A 389 -21.58 -37.23 -2.75
CA GLY A 389 -22.18 -36.49 -3.85
C GLY A 389 -22.73 -35.11 -3.52
N GLU A 390 -22.56 -34.61 -2.31
CA GLU A 390 -22.84 -33.19 -1.96
C GLU A 390 -21.79 -32.26 -2.55
N LYS A 391 -22.24 -31.09 -3.00
CA LYS A 391 -21.41 -30.04 -3.56
C LYS A 391 -21.15 -28.86 -2.57
N VAL A 392 -21.83 -28.89 -1.45
CA VAL A 392 -21.68 -27.90 -0.37
C VAL A 392 -21.39 -28.66 0.90
N VAL A 393 -20.36 -28.25 1.64
CA VAL A 393 -20.02 -28.79 2.95
C VAL A 393 -20.25 -27.75 4.02
N LYS A 394 -20.81 -28.16 5.16
CA LYS A 394 -20.95 -27.35 6.36
C LYS A 394 -19.78 -27.61 7.30
N VAL A 395 -19.20 -26.56 7.86
CA VAL A 395 -18.20 -26.63 8.94
C VAL A 395 -18.45 -25.55 9.98
N CYS A 396 -18.24 -25.89 11.25
CA CYS A 396 -18.20 -24.92 12.33
C CYS A 396 -16.76 -24.63 12.72
N THR A 397 -16.38 -23.37 12.72
CA THR A 397 -15.14 -22.86 13.29
C THR A 397 -15.42 -22.27 14.67
N GLU A 398 -14.41 -21.70 15.30
CA GLU A 398 -14.61 -20.99 16.57
C GLU A 398 -15.43 -19.70 16.42
N SER A 399 -15.39 -19.08 15.25
CA SER A 399 -16.04 -17.77 14.99
C SER A 399 -17.44 -17.86 14.36
N GLY A 400 -17.80 -19.01 13.75
CA GLY A 400 -19.08 -19.13 13.05
C GLY A 400 -19.25 -20.43 12.29
N VAL A 401 -20.30 -20.46 11.48
CA VAL A 401 -20.67 -21.57 10.62
C VAL A 401 -20.39 -21.19 9.16
N HIS A 402 -19.72 -22.08 8.44
CA HIS A 402 -19.40 -21.90 7.02
C HIS A 402 -20.10 -22.99 6.21
N TYR A 403 -20.71 -22.59 5.11
CA TYR A 403 -21.17 -23.50 4.05
C TYR A 403 -20.29 -23.23 2.84
N ILE A 404 -19.51 -24.20 2.39
CA ILE A 404 -18.42 -24.06 1.43
C ILE A 404 -18.78 -24.74 0.12
N ILE A 405 -18.52 -24.06 -1.00
CA ILE A 405 -18.63 -24.58 -2.36
C ILE A 405 -17.31 -24.38 -3.12
N VAL A 406 -16.91 -25.35 -3.94
CA VAL A 406 -15.73 -25.21 -4.82
C VAL A 406 -16.04 -24.26 -5.96
N ASN A 407 -15.12 -23.35 -6.26
CA ASN A 407 -15.23 -22.36 -7.34
C ASN A 407 -14.35 -22.74 -8.54
N LYS A 408 -13.02 -22.57 -8.41
CA LYS A 408 -12.07 -22.76 -9.51
C LYS A 408 -11.00 -23.79 -9.16
N GLU A 409 -10.43 -24.43 -10.18
CA GLU A 409 -9.26 -25.29 -10.04
C GLU A 409 -8.05 -24.65 -10.69
N TYR A 410 -6.89 -24.76 -10.05
CA TYR A 410 -5.60 -24.30 -10.54
C TYR A 410 -4.67 -25.51 -10.67
N LYS A 411 -4.09 -25.72 -11.84
CA LYS A 411 -3.23 -26.88 -12.13
C LYS A 411 -1.78 -26.47 -12.21
N LYS A 412 -0.92 -27.20 -11.51
CA LYS A 412 0.52 -26.99 -11.50
C LYS A 412 1.10 -26.88 -12.90
N GLY A 413 1.86 -25.84 -13.14
CA GLY A 413 2.56 -25.61 -14.39
C GLY A 413 2.55 -24.16 -14.85
N PRO A 414 3.14 -23.89 -16.02
CA PRO A 414 3.03 -22.58 -16.65
C PRO A 414 1.57 -22.22 -16.89
N VAL A 415 1.24 -20.96 -16.65
CA VAL A 415 -0.11 -20.45 -16.87
C VAL A 415 -0.42 -20.40 -18.38
N GLU A 416 -1.57 -20.92 -18.77
CA GLU A 416 -2.07 -20.82 -20.15
C GLU A 416 -2.69 -19.43 -20.35
N TYR A 417 -2.41 -18.80 -21.50
CA TYR A 417 -2.89 -17.46 -21.82
C TYR A 417 -3.15 -17.31 -23.32
N GLU A 418 -3.99 -16.34 -23.67
CA GLU A 418 -4.13 -15.84 -25.03
C GLU A 418 -3.63 -14.38 -25.11
N ILE A 419 -2.99 -14.01 -26.23
CA ILE A 419 -2.50 -12.62 -26.41
C ILE A 419 -3.69 -11.68 -26.43
N GLY A 420 -3.68 -10.71 -25.50
CA GLY A 420 -4.76 -9.72 -25.34
C GLY A 420 -5.87 -10.14 -24.40
N ASP A 421 -5.75 -11.29 -23.71
CA ASP A 421 -6.64 -11.61 -22.58
C ASP A 421 -6.22 -10.82 -21.31
N GLU A 422 -7.02 -10.93 -20.26
CA GLU A 422 -6.79 -10.19 -19.01
C GLU A 422 -5.46 -10.58 -18.33
N ILE A 423 -5.09 -11.86 -18.38
CA ILE A 423 -3.81 -12.37 -17.84
C ILE A 423 -2.65 -11.77 -18.62
N TRP A 424 -2.73 -11.78 -19.95
CA TRP A 424 -1.71 -11.18 -20.81
C TRP A 424 -1.55 -9.69 -20.55
N GLU A 425 -2.66 -8.96 -20.41
CA GLU A 425 -2.59 -7.52 -20.13
C GLU A 425 -2.03 -7.21 -18.72
N SER A 426 -2.27 -8.08 -17.74
CA SER A 426 -1.63 -7.94 -16.42
C SER A 426 -0.11 -8.08 -16.51
N TRP A 427 0.39 -9.03 -17.30
CA TRP A 427 1.82 -9.20 -17.56
C TRP A 427 2.41 -8.06 -18.39
N ARG A 428 1.64 -7.52 -19.35
CA ARG A 428 2.05 -6.32 -20.09
C ARG A 428 2.23 -5.13 -19.16
N THR A 429 1.32 -4.95 -18.21
CA THR A 429 1.42 -3.90 -17.20
C THR A 429 2.67 -4.11 -16.35
N ALA A 430 2.88 -5.30 -15.80
CA ALA A 430 4.06 -5.59 -14.99
C ALA A 430 5.39 -5.45 -15.76
N ALA A 431 5.43 -5.87 -17.02
CA ALA A 431 6.58 -5.67 -17.89
C ALA A 431 6.83 -4.17 -18.18
N SER A 432 5.76 -3.40 -18.33
CA SER A 432 5.85 -1.94 -18.49
C SER A 432 6.38 -1.26 -17.23
N GLU A 433 5.90 -1.67 -16.07
CA GLU A 433 6.38 -1.18 -14.76
C GLU A 433 7.85 -1.51 -14.56
N SER A 434 8.28 -2.75 -14.83
CA SER A 434 9.69 -3.16 -14.73
C SER A 434 10.58 -2.35 -15.68
N ASN A 435 10.17 -2.16 -16.93
CA ASN A 435 10.91 -1.34 -17.89
C ASN A 435 10.93 0.15 -17.48
N ALA A 436 9.87 0.63 -16.84
CA ALA A 436 9.80 1.99 -16.33
C ALA A 436 10.73 2.18 -15.13
N GLU A 437 10.84 1.18 -14.25
CA GLU A 437 11.77 1.19 -13.12
C GLU A 437 13.22 1.21 -13.60
N GLU A 438 13.61 0.34 -14.55
CA GLU A 438 14.94 0.35 -15.17
C GLU A 438 15.26 1.70 -15.85
N LEU A 439 14.28 2.28 -16.55
CA LEU A 439 14.41 3.61 -17.14
C LEU A 439 14.67 4.66 -16.06
N TYR A 440 13.88 4.60 -14.99
CA TYR A 440 13.94 5.57 -13.90
C TYR A 440 15.25 5.52 -13.14
N GLU A 441 15.76 4.32 -12.78
CA GLU A 441 17.07 4.15 -12.15
C GLU A 441 18.18 4.77 -13.01
N ARG A 442 18.18 4.49 -14.32
CA ARG A 442 19.14 5.09 -15.25
C ARG A 442 19.02 6.61 -15.29
N LEU A 443 17.80 7.14 -15.30
CA LEU A 443 17.58 8.58 -15.29
C LEU A 443 18.05 9.24 -13.98
N ILE A 444 17.88 8.59 -12.85
CA ILE A 444 18.43 9.07 -11.57
C ILE A 444 19.95 9.17 -11.62
N GLU A 445 20.65 8.18 -12.17
CA GLU A 445 22.09 8.25 -12.37
C GLU A 445 22.49 9.43 -13.29
N GLU A 446 21.81 9.61 -14.42
CA GLU A 446 22.03 10.72 -15.34
C GLU A 446 21.76 12.09 -14.67
N TRP A 447 20.70 12.18 -13.84
CA TRP A 447 20.35 13.41 -13.13
C TRP A 447 21.29 13.73 -11.98
N ASN A 448 21.84 12.71 -11.31
CA ASN A 448 22.91 12.90 -10.32
C ASN A 448 24.16 13.58 -10.94
N ASP A 449 24.47 13.24 -12.19
CA ASP A 449 25.59 13.85 -12.93
C ASP A 449 25.23 15.26 -13.46
N LYS A 450 23.96 15.49 -13.81
CA LYS A 450 23.46 16.72 -14.41
C LYS A 450 23.22 17.84 -13.39
N TYR A 451 22.70 17.49 -12.22
CA TYR A 451 22.24 18.45 -11.22
C TYR A 451 23.21 18.54 -10.02
N VAL A 452 23.49 19.75 -9.59
CA VAL A 452 24.22 20.01 -8.35
C VAL A 452 23.20 20.41 -7.29
N ILE A 453 23.05 19.58 -6.27
CA ILE A 453 22.19 19.87 -5.11
C ILE A 453 23.07 20.43 -3.99
N ASP A 454 22.76 21.64 -3.56
CA ASP A 454 23.37 22.27 -2.38
C ASP A 454 22.52 21.96 -1.14
N ILE A 455 23.12 21.33 -0.12
CA ILE A 455 22.41 20.81 1.06
C ILE A 455 23.06 21.36 2.34
N ASP A 456 22.28 22.01 3.18
CA ASP A 456 22.68 22.39 4.54
C ASP A 456 22.56 21.18 5.49
N ARG A 457 23.53 20.26 5.35
CA ARG A 457 23.60 19.05 6.18
C ARG A 457 23.76 19.36 7.66
N ALA A 458 24.42 20.45 8.00
CA ALA A 458 24.68 20.81 9.40
C ALA A 458 23.38 21.18 10.11
N THR A 459 22.56 22.00 9.46
CA THR A 459 21.26 22.42 9.98
C THR A 459 20.30 21.25 10.11
N ILE A 460 20.19 20.39 9.10
CA ILE A 460 19.32 19.22 9.15
C ILE A 460 19.77 18.24 10.25
N LYS A 461 21.07 17.90 10.31
CA LYS A 461 21.60 16.97 11.32
C LYS A 461 21.39 17.48 12.75
N ALA A 462 21.52 18.77 12.99
CA ALA A 462 21.29 19.32 14.32
C ALA A 462 19.86 19.11 14.83
N LYS A 463 18.86 19.05 13.95
CA LYS A 463 17.45 18.83 14.32
C LYS A 463 17.06 17.34 14.32
N TYR A 464 17.43 16.59 13.29
CA TYR A 464 16.91 15.23 13.05
C TYR A 464 17.92 14.12 13.37
N ALA A 465 19.21 14.43 13.43
CA ALA A 465 20.27 13.48 13.76
C ALA A 465 21.30 14.13 14.70
N PRO A 466 20.89 14.64 15.87
CA PRO A 466 21.85 15.21 16.82
C PRO A 466 22.89 14.16 17.22
N GLU A 467 24.16 14.55 17.28
CA GLU A 467 25.22 13.67 17.80
C GLU A 467 24.78 13.15 19.17
N GLU A 468 24.87 11.82 19.36
CA GLU A 468 24.66 11.24 20.67
C GLU A 468 25.67 11.90 21.62
N THR A 469 25.19 12.78 22.46
CA THR A 469 26.01 13.27 23.58
C THR A 469 26.34 12.04 24.41
N ASP A 470 27.63 11.71 24.55
CA ASP A 470 28.15 10.61 25.36
C ASP A 470 27.26 10.45 26.60
N ALA A 471 26.50 9.38 26.65
CA ALA A 471 25.80 9.01 27.87
C ALA A 471 26.88 8.92 28.97
N PRO A 472 26.73 9.57 30.13
CA PRO A 472 27.74 9.50 31.17
C PRO A 472 28.00 8.01 31.45
N SER A 473 29.21 7.57 31.14
CA SER A 473 29.69 6.24 31.45
C SER A 473 29.42 6.00 32.94
N GLY A 474 28.41 5.13 33.20
CA GLY A 474 28.09 4.71 34.56
C GLY A 474 29.17 3.76 35.10
N ASP A 475 30.39 4.27 35.24
CA ASP A 475 31.45 3.71 36.05
C ASP A 475 31.47 4.43 37.40
N ASP A 476 30.56 4.08 38.27
CA ASP A 476 30.74 4.24 39.73
C ASP A 476 29.82 3.22 40.43
N ALA A 477 30.14 1.96 40.24
CA ALA A 477 29.71 0.89 41.16
C ALA A 477 30.97 0.18 41.64
N ASP A 478 31.79 0.92 42.40
CA ASP A 478 32.81 0.28 43.19
C ASP A 478 32.66 0.61 44.70
N ASN A 479 32.59 -0.47 45.45
CA ASN A 479 33.01 -0.64 46.83
C ASN A 479 32.30 0.13 47.99
N GLY A 480 31.53 -0.63 48.74
CA GLY A 480 31.13 -0.36 50.08
C GLY A 480 30.56 -1.60 50.76
#